data_c0ae6b9502efaae8a6f9b4826403d658
#
_entry.id   c0ae6b9502efaae8a6f9b4826403d658
#
_cell.length_a   1.000
_cell.length_b   1.000
_cell.length_c   1.000
_cell.angle_alpha   90.00
_cell.angle_beta   90.00
_cell.angle_gamma   90.00
#
_symmetry.space_group_name_H-M   'P 1'
#
loop_
_entity.id
_entity.type
_entity.pdbx_description
1 polymer ?
#
loop_
_entity_poly.entity_id
_entity_poly.type
_entity_poly.pdbx_seq_one_letter_code
_entity_poly.pdbx_strand_id
1 'polypeptide(L)'
;MLRFKSRNKEYVFDQPVVMGILNVTPDSFSDGGKFNEIDTALAHCETMLNEGTAIIDIGGCSTRPNNAIATESEELERVIPVVKTIRKHFPEAILSVDTFRKSIAEACISEGADIVNDISGGLFDDEMLPFIGKNHIPYVMMHCVGTPETMHQYKLEGNIHQTVMDFFKNQHKKIEPLGDQQIILDPGIGFGKTIESNFALLSNLEEYRFNGYPILIGISRKSFIFKTLGCTPQEADNGTTVANTIALLNGADILRVHDVKKAIEAITLTSHL
;
A
#
# COMPACT_ATOMS: atom_id res chain seq x y z
N MET A 1 -11.20 11.41 -5.89
CA MET A 1 -11.51 11.86 -4.50
C MET A 1 -11.44 10.66 -3.56
N LEU A 2 -10.61 10.72 -2.52
CA LEU A 2 -10.53 9.68 -1.49
C LEU A 2 -11.47 10.01 -0.33
N ARG A 3 -12.36 9.07 0.01
CA ARG A 3 -13.28 9.20 1.15
C ARG A 3 -13.46 7.85 1.83
N PHE A 4 -13.35 7.84 3.16
CA PHE A 4 -13.61 6.64 3.95
C PHE A 4 -13.94 7.01 5.42
N LYS A 5 -14.48 6.04 6.16
CA LYS A 5 -14.80 6.15 7.58
C LYS A 5 -13.99 5.14 8.39
N SER A 6 -13.38 5.59 9.46
CA SER A 6 -12.72 4.75 10.46
C SER A 6 -12.84 5.37 11.84
N ARG A 7 -12.88 4.55 12.88
CA ARG A 7 -12.93 4.99 14.30
C ARG A 7 -13.96 6.12 14.57
N ASN A 8 -15.16 6.00 13.96
CA ASN A 8 -16.24 7.00 14.05
C ASN A 8 -15.88 8.39 13.46
N LYS A 9 -14.84 8.48 12.64
CA LYS A 9 -14.47 9.67 11.89
C LYS A 9 -14.67 9.43 10.40
N GLU A 10 -15.01 10.51 9.68
CA GLU A 10 -15.01 10.53 8.24
C GLU A 10 -13.81 11.33 7.74
N TYR A 11 -13.06 10.74 6.83
CA TYR A 11 -11.91 11.33 6.17
C TYR A 11 -12.29 11.62 4.71
N VAL A 12 -12.06 12.86 4.28
CA VAL A 12 -12.35 13.32 2.92
C VAL A 12 -11.15 14.10 2.41
N PHE A 13 -10.64 13.70 1.25
CA PHE A 13 -9.50 14.34 0.58
C PHE A 13 -9.90 14.69 -0.85
N ASP A 14 -9.91 15.98 -1.15
CA ASP A 14 -10.25 16.52 -2.48
C ASP A 14 -9.06 16.49 -3.45
N GLN A 15 -7.84 16.31 -2.91
CA GLN A 15 -6.61 16.20 -3.66
C GLN A 15 -5.98 14.81 -3.41
N PRO A 16 -5.12 14.31 -4.32
CA PRO A 16 -4.33 13.12 -4.07
C PRO A 16 -3.53 13.24 -2.77
N VAL A 17 -3.29 12.11 -2.10
CA VAL A 17 -2.58 12.06 -0.82
C VAL A 17 -1.37 11.14 -0.86
N VAL A 18 -0.47 11.32 0.10
CA VAL A 18 0.67 10.44 0.30
C VAL A 18 0.38 9.42 1.39
N MET A 19 0.70 8.15 1.12
CA MET A 19 0.80 7.05 2.06
C MET A 19 2.30 6.73 2.26
N GLY A 20 2.84 7.10 3.41
CA GLY A 20 4.25 6.89 3.76
C GLY A 20 4.50 5.47 4.24
N ILE A 21 5.53 4.81 3.71
CA ILE A 21 5.90 3.42 4.04
C ILE A 21 6.72 3.37 5.33
N LEU A 22 6.24 2.63 6.32
CA LEU A 22 6.94 2.33 7.56
C LEU A 22 7.18 0.82 7.69
N ASN A 23 8.34 0.34 7.20
CA ASN A 23 8.71 -1.07 7.34
C ASN A 23 9.32 -1.33 8.72
N VAL A 24 8.74 -2.28 9.45
CA VAL A 24 9.21 -2.75 10.76
C VAL A 24 9.81 -4.15 10.65
N THR A 25 10.74 -4.31 9.71
CA THR A 25 11.48 -5.56 9.47
C THR A 25 12.89 -5.47 10.05
N PRO A 26 13.53 -6.58 10.44
CA PRO A 26 14.88 -6.59 11.03
C PRO A 26 15.92 -5.86 10.18
N ASP A 27 15.82 -5.95 8.84
CA ASP A 27 16.73 -5.27 7.92
C ASP A 27 16.60 -3.74 7.92
N SER A 28 15.47 -3.23 8.43
CA SER A 28 15.20 -1.79 8.50
C SER A 28 15.84 -1.12 9.72
N PHE A 29 16.30 -1.91 10.73
CA PHE A 29 16.75 -1.42 12.05
C PHE A 29 17.98 -2.18 12.55
N SER A 30 19.05 -2.27 11.77
CA SER A 30 20.17 -3.22 11.91
C SER A 30 21.08 -3.10 13.15
N ASP A 31 20.90 -2.11 14.07
CA ASP A 31 21.88 -1.85 15.14
C ASP A 31 21.33 -1.69 16.58
N GLY A 32 20.08 -2.09 16.87
CA GLY A 32 19.55 -1.90 18.24
C GLY A 32 18.39 -2.81 18.60
N GLY A 33 18.35 -3.31 19.83
CA GLY A 33 17.29 -4.21 20.32
C GLY A 33 15.87 -3.63 20.22
N LYS A 34 14.83 -4.46 20.49
CA LYS A 34 13.39 -4.17 20.28
C LYS A 34 12.90 -2.77 20.72
N PHE A 35 13.48 -2.17 21.76
CA PHE A 35 13.13 -0.80 22.21
C PHE A 35 13.62 0.26 21.21
N ASN A 36 14.83 0.09 20.68
CA ASN A 36 15.42 1.02 19.71
C ASN A 36 14.66 1.00 18.37
N GLU A 37 14.08 -0.16 18.00
CA GLU A 37 13.26 -0.32 16.80
C GLU A 37 11.95 0.48 16.88
N ILE A 38 11.27 0.46 18.02
CA ILE A 38 10.02 1.21 18.24
C ILE A 38 10.29 2.72 18.23
N ASP A 39 11.35 3.18 18.93
CA ASP A 39 11.71 4.59 18.98
C ASP A 39 12.11 5.12 17.59
N THR A 40 12.83 4.32 16.81
CA THR A 40 13.19 4.66 15.42
C THR A 40 11.95 4.71 14.51
N ALA A 41 11.03 3.74 14.66
CA ALA A 41 9.77 3.74 13.93
C ALA A 41 8.92 4.97 14.27
N LEU A 42 8.87 5.35 15.56
CA LEU A 42 8.14 6.54 16.03
C LEU A 42 8.75 7.84 15.45
N ALA A 43 10.06 7.99 15.50
CA ALA A 43 10.77 9.16 14.94
C ALA A 43 10.59 9.26 13.41
N HIS A 44 10.62 8.11 12.70
CA HIS A 44 10.35 8.10 11.26
C HIS A 44 8.89 8.45 10.95
N CYS A 45 7.93 7.93 11.73
CA CYS A 45 6.53 8.30 11.63
C CYS A 45 6.33 9.82 11.80
N GLU A 46 6.93 10.41 12.85
CA GLU A 46 6.89 11.86 13.09
C GLU A 46 7.46 12.65 11.91
N THR A 47 8.59 12.20 11.37
CA THR A 47 9.20 12.83 10.18
C THR A 47 8.24 12.82 9.00
N MET A 48 7.63 11.66 8.67
CA MET A 48 6.67 11.54 7.56
C MET A 48 5.43 12.41 7.78
N LEU A 49 4.90 12.48 9.00
CA LEU A 49 3.77 13.36 9.33
C LEU A 49 4.12 14.83 9.16
N ASN A 50 5.32 15.26 9.59
CA ASN A 50 5.82 16.61 9.41
C ASN A 50 6.07 16.97 7.94
N GLU A 51 6.42 15.99 7.09
CA GLU A 51 6.55 16.14 5.64
C GLU A 51 5.20 16.17 4.91
N GLY A 52 4.08 15.92 5.60
CA GLY A 52 2.72 16.05 5.06
C GLY A 52 2.09 14.74 4.58
N THR A 53 2.60 13.57 5.01
CA THR A 53 1.90 12.31 4.70
C THR A 53 0.51 12.29 5.36
N ALA A 54 -0.48 11.81 4.64
CA ALA A 54 -1.83 11.64 5.18
C ALA A 54 -2.02 10.28 5.87
N ILE A 55 -1.33 9.24 5.40
CA ILE A 55 -1.49 7.86 5.85
C ILE A 55 -0.11 7.28 6.14
N ILE A 56 0.06 6.61 7.28
CA ILE A 56 1.25 5.81 7.60
C ILE A 56 0.92 4.34 7.36
N ASP A 57 1.67 3.67 6.48
CA ASP A 57 1.46 2.27 6.14
C ASP A 57 2.53 1.38 6.79
N ILE A 58 2.11 0.60 7.78
CA ILE A 58 2.98 -0.17 8.68
C ILE A 58 3.05 -1.61 8.20
N GLY A 59 4.25 -2.08 7.81
CA GLY A 59 4.46 -3.44 7.32
C GLY A 59 5.50 -4.21 8.13
N GLY A 60 5.11 -5.39 8.67
CA GLY A 60 5.98 -6.30 9.44
C GLY A 60 6.57 -7.45 8.62
N CYS A 61 6.09 -7.64 7.39
CA CYS A 61 6.52 -8.71 6.50
C CYS A 61 7.10 -8.12 5.21
N SER A 62 8.33 -8.48 4.87
CA SER A 62 8.94 -8.04 3.61
C SER A 62 8.51 -8.96 2.46
N THR A 63 7.91 -8.38 1.44
CA THR A 63 7.57 -9.06 0.18
C THR A 63 8.57 -8.78 -0.94
N ARG A 64 9.78 -8.29 -0.59
CA ARG A 64 10.87 -8.08 -1.55
C ARG A 64 11.39 -9.42 -2.08
N PRO A 65 11.85 -9.47 -3.35
CA PRO A 65 12.48 -10.67 -3.90
C PRO A 65 13.61 -11.17 -2.99
N ASN A 66 13.67 -12.49 -2.79
CA ASN A 66 14.68 -13.21 -1.98
C ASN A 66 14.61 -13.00 -0.46
N ASN A 67 13.64 -12.26 0.06
CA ASN A 67 13.40 -12.21 1.50
C ASN A 67 12.51 -13.38 1.94
N ALA A 68 12.82 -13.96 3.08
CA ALA A 68 11.93 -14.95 3.70
C ALA A 68 10.66 -14.27 4.18
N ILE A 69 9.52 -14.88 3.89
CA ILE A 69 8.24 -14.42 4.41
C ILE A 69 8.21 -14.66 5.92
N ALA A 70 7.97 -13.61 6.69
CA ALA A 70 7.84 -13.73 8.14
C ALA A 70 6.69 -14.67 8.52
N THR A 71 6.88 -15.44 9.58
CA THR A 71 5.78 -16.21 10.19
C THR A 71 4.74 -15.24 10.79
N GLU A 72 3.54 -15.74 11.01
CA GLU A 72 2.46 -14.95 11.62
C GLU A 72 2.86 -14.40 12.99
N SER A 73 3.50 -15.23 13.84
CA SER A 73 3.98 -14.81 15.16
C SER A 73 5.02 -13.69 15.08
N GLU A 74 5.99 -13.82 14.16
CA GLU A 74 7.01 -12.77 13.95
C GLU A 74 6.39 -11.46 13.46
N GLU A 75 5.41 -11.53 12.56
CA GLU A 75 4.73 -10.34 12.05
C GLU A 75 3.93 -9.65 13.16
N LEU A 76 3.15 -10.41 13.97
CA LEU A 76 2.44 -9.89 15.15
C LEU A 76 3.37 -9.18 16.12
N GLU A 77 4.49 -9.84 16.48
CA GLU A 77 5.46 -9.28 17.43
C GLU A 77 6.09 -7.97 16.95
N ARG A 78 6.21 -7.77 15.63
CA ARG A 78 6.77 -6.57 15.03
C ARG A 78 5.75 -5.44 14.93
N VAL A 79 4.55 -5.74 14.42
CA VAL A 79 3.59 -4.71 14.00
C VAL A 79 2.78 -4.16 15.17
N ILE A 80 2.29 -5.03 16.06
CA ILE A 80 1.38 -4.63 17.13
C ILE A 80 1.98 -3.57 18.07
N PRO A 81 3.21 -3.72 18.60
CA PRO A 81 3.81 -2.70 19.47
C PRO A 81 3.97 -1.36 18.77
N VAL A 82 4.27 -1.36 17.46
CA VAL A 82 4.45 -0.15 16.67
C VAL A 82 3.11 0.56 16.44
N VAL A 83 2.07 -0.16 15.99
CA VAL A 83 0.72 0.41 15.82
C VAL A 83 0.24 1.05 17.12
N LYS A 84 0.34 0.33 18.24
CA LYS A 84 -0.07 0.81 19.56
C LYS A 84 0.69 2.05 20.00
N THR A 85 2.01 2.08 19.79
CA THR A 85 2.86 3.20 20.17
C THR A 85 2.56 4.43 19.31
N ILE A 86 2.47 4.27 17.99
CA ILE A 86 2.15 5.37 17.08
C ILE A 86 0.75 5.92 17.38
N ARG A 87 -0.25 5.06 17.59
CA ARG A 87 -1.60 5.49 17.92
C ARG A 87 -1.65 6.30 19.23
N LYS A 88 -0.84 5.92 20.21
CA LYS A 88 -0.74 6.64 21.49
C LYS A 88 -0.11 8.03 21.33
N HIS A 89 0.94 8.16 20.50
CA HIS A 89 1.67 9.43 20.32
C HIS A 89 1.00 10.35 19.30
N PHE A 90 0.40 9.77 18.25
CA PHE A 90 -0.27 10.47 17.16
C PHE A 90 -1.73 9.99 17.03
N PRO A 91 -2.63 10.39 17.97
CA PRO A 91 -4.01 9.88 18.00
C PRO A 91 -4.81 10.19 16.74
N GLU A 92 -4.45 11.25 16.02
CA GLU A 92 -5.14 11.69 14.81
C GLU A 92 -4.56 11.11 13.50
N ALA A 93 -3.36 10.49 13.54
CA ALA A 93 -2.76 9.90 12.36
C ALA A 93 -3.66 8.79 11.76
N ILE A 94 -3.71 8.68 10.45
CA ILE A 94 -4.35 7.57 9.76
C ILE A 94 -3.32 6.47 9.61
N LEU A 95 -3.61 5.29 10.20
CA LEU A 95 -2.71 4.14 10.17
C LEU A 95 -3.27 3.05 9.26
N SER A 96 -2.46 2.62 8.31
CA SER A 96 -2.67 1.45 7.47
C SER A 96 -1.78 0.31 7.95
N VAL A 97 -2.24 -0.92 7.86
CA VAL A 97 -1.43 -2.11 8.10
C VAL A 97 -1.26 -2.89 6.80
N ASP A 98 0.02 -3.08 6.37
CA ASP A 98 0.40 -3.86 5.18
C ASP A 98 0.52 -5.33 5.58
N THR A 99 -0.56 -6.09 5.33
CA THR A 99 -0.63 -7.53 5.63
C THR A 99 -1.67 -8.23 4.76
N PHE A 100 -1.38 -9.47 4.40
CA PHE A 100 -2.31 -10.38 3.72
C PHE A 100 -2.94 -11.42 4.67
N ARG A 101 -2.69 -11.32 6.00
CA ARG A 101 -3.22 -12.23 7.01
C ARG A 101 -4.33 -11.55 7.80
N LYS A 102 -5.51 -12.19 7.83
CA LYS A 102 -6.68 -11.68 8.56
C LYS A 102 -6.41 -11.52 10.06
N SER A 103 -5.70 -12.45 10.68
CA SER A 103 -5.36 -12.41 12.09
C SER A 103 -4.52 -11.17 12.48
N ILE A 104 -3.54 -10.81 11.63
CA ILE A 104 -2.73 -9.60 11.79
C ILE A 104 -3.60 -8.35 11.61
N ALA A 105 -4.41 -8.32 10.53
CA ALA A 105 -5.33 -7.22 10.27
C ALA A 105 -6.27 -6.97 11.45
N GLU A 106 -6.91 -8.01 11.97
CA GLU A 106 -7.82 -7.93 13.13
C GLU A 106 -7.13 -7.41 14.37
N ALA A 107 -5.93 -7.92 14.69
CA ALA A 107 -5.14 -7.47 15.82
C ALA A 107 -4.75 -5.98 15.69
N CYS A 108 -4.30 -5.54 14.49
CA CYS A 108 -3.93 -4.15 14.26
C CYS A 108 -5.14 -3.19 14.29
N ILE A 109 -6.28 -3.58 13.72
CA ILE A 109 -7.53 -2.80 13.80
C ILE A 109 -7.98 -2.64 15.25
N SER A 110 -7.87 -3.69 16.08
CA SER A 110 -8.21 -3.60 17.50
C SER A 110 -7.29 -2.68 18.30
N GLU A 111 -6.05 -2.50 17.88
CA GLU A 111 -5.07 -1.54 18.46
C GLU A 111 -5.13 -0.14 17.80
N GLY A 112 -6.07 0.07 16.88
CA GLY A 112 -6.40 1.38 16.33
C GLY A 112 -5.85 1.67 14.94
N ALA A 113 -5.49 0.67 14.15
CA ALA A 113 -5.28 0.87 12.71
C ALA A 113 -6.62 1.23 12.03
N ASP A 114 -6.55 1.96 10.93
CA ASP A 114 -7.71 2.50 10.20
C ASP A 114 -7.97 1.77 8.89
N ILE A 115 -6.92 1.27 8.23
CA ILE A 115 -6.96 0.72 6.88
C ILE A 115 -6.21 -0.62 6.88
N VAL A 116 -6.68 -1.58 6.12
CA VAL A 116 -5.91 -2.79 5.79
C VAL A 116 -5.43 -2.70 4.35
N ASN A 117 -4.10 -2.79 4.16
CA ASN A 117 -3.46 -2.81 2.85
C ASN A 117 -3.02 -4.25 2.55
N ASP A 118 -3.77 -4.92 1.65
CA ASP A 118 -3.54 -6.33 1.34
C ASP A 118 -3.03 -6.51 -0.10
N ILE A 119 -1.77 -6.91 -0.21
CA ILE A 119 -1.09 -7.17 -1.49
C ILE A 119 -1.73 -8.28 -2.32
N SER A 120 -2.62 -9.07 -1.75
CA SER A 120 -3.29 -10.19 -2.42
C SER A 120 -4.74 -9.89 -2.81
N GLY A 121 -5.30 -8.78 -2.28
CA GLY A 121 -6.72 -8.48 -2.45
C GLY A 121 -7.64 -9.60 -1.95
N GLY A 122 -7.24 -10.30 -0.88
CA GLY A 122 -7.99 -11.40 -0.26
C GLY A 122 -7.80 -12.76 -0.94
N LEU A 123 -6.71 -12.97 -1.72
CA LEU A 123 -6.42 -14.28 -2.31
C LEU A 123 -5.62 -15.21 -1.40
N PHE A 124 -4.86 -14.67 -0.45
CA PHE A 124 -3.96 -15.49 0.39
C PHE A 124 -4.59 -15.90 1.72
N ASP A 125 -5.72 -15.30 2.09
CA ASP A 125 -6.47 -15.61 3.29
C ASP A 125 -7.98 -15.49 3.01
N ASP A 126 -8.68 -16.61 2.96
CA ASP A 126 -10.11 -16.66 2.63
C ASP A 126 -11.00 -15.95 3.68
N GLU A 127 -10.50 -15.72 4.90
CA GLU A 127 -11.20 -15.00 5.95
C GLU A 127 -11.04 -13.48 5.85
N MET A 128 -10.09 -12.98 5.04
CA MET A 128 -9.81 -11.53 4.92
C MET A 128 -11.03 -10.77 4.42
N LEU A 129 -11.56 -11.08 3.24
CA LEU A 129 -12.70 -10.35 2.68
C LEU A 129 -13.96 -10.43 3.56
N PRO A 130 -14.33 -11.58 4.15
CA PRO A 130 -15.40 -11.64 5.15
C PRO A 130 -15.18 -10.73 6.36
N PHE A 131 -13.96 -10.67 6.89
CA PHE A 131 -13.60 -9.80 8.00
C PHE A 131 -13.74 -8.32 7.64
N ILE A 132 -13.14 -7.90 6.52
CA ILE A 132 -13.21 -6.52 6.00
C ILE A 132 -14.66 -6.10 5.78
N GLY A 133 -15.42 -6.91 5.05
CA GLY A 133 -16.80 -6.58 4.68
C GLY A 133 -17.75 -6.46 5.86
N LYS A 134 -17.69 -7.39 6.80
CA LYS A 134 -18.57 -7.38 8.01
C LYS A 134 -18.29 -6.19 8.94
N ASN A 135 -17.04 -5.72 8.98
CA ASN A 135 -16.64 -4.64 9.87
C ASN A 135 -16.52 -3.29 9.15
N HIS A 136 -16.84 -3.23 7.85
CA HIS A 136 -16.76 -2.02 7.01
C HIS A 136 -15.40 -1.31 7.08
N ILE A 137 -14.31 -2.09 7.12
CA ILE A 137 -12.95 -1.59 7.24
C ILE A 137 -12.49 -1.05 5.88
N PRO A 138 -11.88 0.15 5.81
CA PRO A 138 -11.22 0.63 4.60
C PRO A 138 -10.14 -0.36 4.16
N TYR A 139 -10.15 -0.73 2.87
CA TYR A 139 -9.37 -1.85 2.38
C TYR A 139 -8.69 -1.55 1.05
N VAL A 140 -7.37 -1.70 0.99
CA VAL A 140 -6.63 -1.67 -0.26
C VAL A 140 -6.64 -3.07 -0.87
N MET A 141 -7.33 -3.18 -2.01
CA MET A 141 -7.45 -4.40 -2.79
C MET A 141 -6.42 -4.38 -3.91
N MET A 142 -5.28 -5.07 -3.72
CA MET A 142 -4.22 -5.08 -4.72
C MET A 142 -4.25 -6.36 -5.57
N HIS A 143 -4.00 -6.19 -6.88
CA HIS A 143 -3.80 -7.30 -7.80
C HIS A 143 -2.34 -7.77 -7.79
N CYS A 144 -2.11 -9.04 -7.45
CA CYS A 144 -0.83 -9.70 -7.64
C CYS A 144 -0.96 -11.00 -8.43
N VAL A 145 0.16 -11.55 -8.88
CA VAL A 145 0.24 -12.85 -9.58
C VAL A 145 1.08 -13.81 -8.75
N GLY A 146 0.59 -15.04 -8.57
CA GLY A 146 1.27 -16.06 -7.77
C GLY A 146 0.98 -15.96 -6.28
N THR A 147 1.83 -16.61 -5.47
CA THR A 147 1.82 -16.56 -4.00
C THR A 147 2.93 -15.61 -3.50
N PRO A 148 2.99 -15.30 -2.19
CA PRO A 148 4.09 -14.50 -1.64
C PRO A 148 5.49 -15.02 -2.03
N GLU A 149 5.66 -16.35 -2.12
CA GLU A 149 6.93 -16.99 -2.47
C GLU A 149 7.21 -16.96 -3.97
N THR A 150 6.18 -16.90 -4.82
CA THR A 150 6.30 -17.08 -6.27
C THR A 150 6.00 -15.82 -7.09
N MET A 151 5.40 -14.77 -6.51
CA MET A 151 4.95 -13.57 -7.22
C MET A 151 6.05 -12.83 -7.98
N HIS A 152 7.33 -13.07 -7.68
CA HIS A 152 8.46 -12.49 -8.41
C HIS A 152 8.99 -13.40 -9.53
N GLN A 153 8.55 -14.66 -9.59
CA GLN A 153 8.98 -15.64 -10.57
C GLN A 153 8.08 -15.63 -11.82
N TYR A 154 6.82 -15.33 -11.64
CA TYR A 154 5.84 -15.26 -12.73
C TYR A 154 5.85 -13.89 -13.38
N LYS A 155 5.68 -13.90 -14.72
CA LYS A 155 5.38 -12.70 -15.50
C LYS A 155 4.06 -12.95 -16.20
N LEU A 156 3.08 -12.11 -15.92
CA LEU A 156 1.81 -12.17 -16.60
C LEU A 156 1.99 -11.80 -18.05
N GLU A 157 1.55 -12.70 -18.93
CA GLU A 157 1.48 -12.50 -20.38
C GLU A 157 0.04 -12.21 -20.80
N GLY A 158 -0.15 -11.49 -21.90
CA GLY A 158 -1.47 -11.19 -22.44
C GLY A 158 -2.01 -9.80 -22.09
N ASN A 159 -3.33 -9.66 -22.07
CA ASN A 159 -3.98 -8.38 -21.83
C ASN A 159 -4.01 -8.05 -20.32
N ILE A 160 -3.02 -7.29 -19.87
CA ILE A 160 -2.88 -6.90 -18.47
C ILE A 160 -4.11 -6.11 -17.96
N HIS A 161 -4.69 -5.25 -18.80
CA HIS A 161 -5.88 -4.48 -18.44
C HIS A 161 -7.05 -5.41 -18.09
N GLN A 162 -7.39 -6.33 -19.00
CA GLN A 162 -8.49 -7.26 -18.76
C GLN A 162 -8.27 -8.10 -17.51
N THR A 163 -7.04 -8.59 -17.31
CA THR A 163 -6.72 -9.44 -16.14
C THR A 163 -6.90 -8.68 -14.81
N VAL A 164 -6.42 -7.44 -14.71
CA VAL A 164 -6.57 -6.63 -13.50
C VAL A 164 -8.03 -6.26 -13.26
N MET A 165 -8.76 -5.89 -14.31
CA MET A 165 -10.19 -5.56 -14.20
C MET A 165 -11.05 -6.77 -13.81
N ASP A 166 -10.76 -7.94 -14.36
CA ASP A 166 -11.47 -9.17 -13.99
C ASP A 166 -11.19 -9.57 -12.55
N PHE A 167 -9.95 -9.38 -12.08
CA PHE A 167 -9.62 -9.58 -10.67
C PHE A 167 -10.44 -8.66 -9.78
N PHE A 168 -10.46 -7.35 -10.01
CA PHE A 168 -11.22 -6.40 -9.20
C PHE A 168 -12.71 -6.75 -9.18
N LYS A 169 -13.31 -7.05 -10.32
CA LYS A 169 -14.72 -7.47 -10.42
C LYS A 169 -15.00 -8.76 -9.65
N ASN A 170 -14.09 -9.74 -9.73
CA ASN A 170 -14.28 -11.02 -9.07
C ASN A 170 -14.12 -10.92 -7.55
N GLN A 171 -13.16 -10.13 -7.05
CA GLN A 171 -13.01 -9.92 -5.60
C GLN A 171 -14.14 -9.04 -5.06
N HIS A 172 -14.58 -8.02 -5.81
CA HIS A 172 -15.72 -7.20 -5.43
C HIS A 172 -17.00 -8.02 -5.26
N LYS A 173 -17.30 -8.95 -6.17
CA LYS A 173 -18.46 -9.86 -6.06
C LYS A 173 -18.49 -10.67 -4.76
N LYS A 174 -17.32 -10.94 -4.14
CA LYS A 174 -17.24 -11.69 -2.88
C LYS A 174 -17.59 -10.81 -1.68
N ILE A 175 -17.26 -9.52 -1.73
CA ILE A 175 -17.43 -8.60 -0.61
C ILE A 175 -18.71 -7.75 -0.70
N GLU A 176 -19.22 -7.49 -1.90
CA GLU A 176 -20.43 -6.71 -2.16
C GLU A 176 -21.66 -7.16 -1.34
N PRO A 177 -21.95 -8.48 -1.18
CA PRO A 177 -23.10 -8.95 -0.39
C PRO A 177 -23.03 -8.58 1.09
N LEU A 178 -21.89 -8.11 1.59
CA LEU A 178 -21.67 -7.74 3.00
C LEU A 178 -22.01 -6.27 3.29
N GLY A 179 -22.52 -5.51 2.30
CA GLY A 179 -22.95 -4.12 2.41
C GLY A 179 -22.00 -3.14 1.73
N ASP A 180 -22.14 -1.85 2.02
CA ASP A 180 -21.33 -0.79 1.46
C ASP A 180 -19.86 -0.96 1.86
N GLN A 181 -18.98 -1.03 0.88
CA GLN A 181 -17.57 -1.31 1.07
C GLN A 181 -16.71 -0.07 0.81
N GLN A 182 -15.63 0.07 1.57
CA GLN A 182 -14.66 1.16 1.49
C GLN A 182 -13.38 0.65 0.82
N ILE A 183 -13.44 0.42 -0.49
CA ILE A 183 -12.36 -0.19 -1.26
C ILE A 183 -11.48 0.89 -1.89
N ILE A 184 -10.17 0.65 -1.86
CA ILE A 184 -9.13 1.37 -2.59
C ILE A 184 -8.49 0.35 -3.54
N LEU A 185 -8.39 0.67 -4.83
CA LEU A 185 -7.87 -0.26 -5.82
C LEU A 185 -6.37 -0.02 -6.05
N ASP A 186 -5.57 -1.09 -6.03
CA ASP A 186 -4.17 -1.04 -6.45
C ASP A 186 -3.95 -2.04 -7.60
N PRO A 187 -3.60 -1.60 -8.82
CA PRO A 187 -3.34 -2.49 -9.95
C PRO A 187 -2.08 -3.34 -9.77
N GLY A 188 -1.32 -3.15 -8.68
CA GLY A 188 -0.18 -3.98 -8.28
C GLY A 188 1.00 -3.88 -9.24
N ILE A 189 1.39 -2.65 -9.62
CA ILE A 189 2.59 -2.41 -10.41
C ILE A 189 3.82 -3.05 -9.74
N GLY A 190 4.60 -3.84 -10.51
CA GLY A 190 5.79 -4.54 -10.02
C GLY A 190 5.56 -5.95 -9.45
N PHE A 191 4.30 -6.37 -9.26
CA PHE A 191 3.96 -7.69 -8.72
C PHE A 191 3.55 -8.64 -9.84
N GLY A 192 4.50 -9.51 -10.27
CA GLY A 192 4.25 -10.52 -11.33
C GLY A 192 3.98 -9.94 -12.73
N LYS A 193 4.56 -8.79 -13.05
CA LYS A 193 4.31 -8.07 -14.32
C LYS A 193 5.60 -7.75 -15.06
N THR A 194 5.54 -7.72 -16.40
CA THR A 194 6.67 -7.28 -17.24
C THR A 194 6.91 -5.77 -17.12
N ILE A 195 8.03 -5.28 -17.62
CA ILE A 195 8.31 -3.83 -17.69
C ILE A 195 7.23 -3.13 -18.52
N GLU A 196 6.91 -3.68 -19.68
CA GLU A 196 5.89 -3.16 -20.60
C GLU A 196 4.50 -3.13 -19.95
N SER A 197 4.11 -4.22 -19.28
CA SER A 197 2.84 -4.28 -18.55
C SER A 197 2.76 -3.24 -17.43
N ASN A 198 3.86 -2.99 -16.71
CA ASN A 198 3.89 -1.96 -15.67
C ASN A 198 3.71 -0.54 -16.24
N PHE A 199 4.34 -0.23 -17.38
CA PHE A 199 4.12 1.05 -18.06
C PHE A 199 2.71 1.17 -18.65
N ALA A 200 2.15 0.08 -19.19
CA ALA A 200 0.78 0.05 -19.69
C ALA A 200 -0.24 0.33 -18.56
N LEU A 201 -0.04 -0.27 -17.37
CA LEU A 201 -0.85 0.03 -16.18
C LEU A 201 -0.74 1.50 -15.78
N LEU A 202 0.48 2.02 -15.70
CA LEU A 202 0.75 3.40 -15.29
C LEU A 202 0.12 4.44 -16.24
N SER A 203 0.12 4.15 -17.55
CA SER A 203 -0.40 5.06 -18.57
C SER A 203 -1.92 5.12 -18.62
N ASN A 204 -2.63 4.16 -18.04
CA ASN A 204 -4.09 4.03 -18.18
C ASN A 204 -4.78 3.84 -16.82
N LEU A 205 -4.31 4.50 -15.77
CA LEU A 205 -4.81 4.28 -14.41
C LEU A 205 -6.31 4.55 -14.26
N GLU A 206 -6.83 5.60 -14.90
CA GLU A 206 -8.24 5.97 -14.82
C GLU A 206 -9.16 4.85 -15.32
N GLU A 207 -8.71 4.00 -16.25
CA GLU A 207 -9.47 2.84 -16.74
C GLU A 207 -9.69 1.76 -15.66
N TYR A 208 -8.88 1.76 -14.59
CA TYR A 208 -9.01 0.84 -13.46
C TYR A 208 -9.96 1.34 -12.37
N ARG A 209 -10.52 2.54 -12.50
CA ARG A 209 -11.48 3.13 -11.55
C ARG A 209 -12.84 2.43 -11.59
N PHE A 210 -12.85 1.18 -11.16
CA PHE A 210 -14.06 0.38 -11.06
C PHE A 210 -14.96 0.91 -9.95
N ASN A 211 -16.27 1.04 -10.19
CA ASN A 211 -17.27 1.54 -9.25
C ASN A 211 -16.95 2.92 -8.61
N GLY A 212 -16.07 3.71 -9.22
CA GLY A 212 -15.66 4.99 -8.65
C GLY A 212 -14.70 4.90 -7.47
N TYR A 213 -14.19 3.70 -7.15
CA TYR A 213 -13.22 3.51 -6.07
C TYR A 213 -11.90 4.26 -6.35
N PRO A 214 -11.28 4.85 -5.32
CA PRO A 214 -9.99 5.52 -5.47
C PRO A 214 -8.87 4.55 -5.83
N ILE A 215 -7.84 5.09 -6.49
CA ILE A 215 -6.68 4.32 -6.98
C ILE A 215 -5.44 4.65 -6.15
N LEU A 216 -4.83 3.61 -5.59
CA LEU A 216 -3.52 3.66 -4.95
C LEU A 216 -2.45 3.16 -5.91
N ILE A 217 -1.30 3.85 -5.92
CA ILE A 217 -0.11 3.47 -6.68
C ILE A 217 1.12 3.39 -5.78
N GLY A 218 1.73 2.22 -5.73
CA GLY A 218 3.00 1.97 -5.06
C GLY A 218 4.10 1.65 -6.06
N ILE A 219 4.91 2.63 -6.49
CA ILE A 219 5.96 2.44 -7.51
C ILE A 219 7.35 2.85 -7.04
N SER A 220 7.48 3.32 -5.82
CA SER A 220 8.72 3.82 -5.26
C SER A 220 9.85 2.77 -5.34
N ARG A 221 10.92 3.13 -6.06
CA ARG A 221 12.15 2.32 -6.27
C ARG A 221 11.90 0.92 -6.87
N LYS A 222 10.80 0.74 -7.62
CA LYS A 222 10.46 -0.55 -8.24
C LYS A 222 11.31 -0.87 -9.47
N SER A 223 11.48 -2.16 -9.72
CA SER A 223 12.42 -2.69 -10.71
C SER A 223 12.16 -2.23 -12.14
N PHE A 224 10.93 -1.96 -12.53
CA PHE A 224 10.62 -1.47 -13.86
C PHE A 224 11.21 -0.07 -14.11
N ILE A 225 11.35 0.77 -13.07
CA ILE A 225 11.99 2.09 -13.17
C ILE A 225 13.52 1.94 -13.31
N PHE A 226 14.18 1.35 -12.32
CA PHE A 226 15.64 1.32 -12.31
C PHE A 226 16.24 0.45 -13.43
N LYS A 227 15.54 -0.62 -13.87
CA LYS A 227 15.96 -1.41 -15.02
C LYS A 227 15.82 -0.65 -16.33
N THR A 228 14.76 0.14 -16.50
CA THR A 228 14.57 0.99 -17.69
C THR A 228 15.64 2.08 -17.76
N LEU A 229 16.03 2.66 -16.62
CA LEU A 229 17.06 3.69 -16.53
C LEU A 229 18.49 3.14 -16.53
N GLY A 230 18.67 1.82 -16.38
CA GLY A 230 20.00 1.19 -16.27
C GLY A 230 20.76 1.59 -15.01
N CYS A 231 20.04 1.86 -13.89
CA CYS A 231 20.61 2.31 -12.63
C CYS A 231 20.29 1.35 -11.47
N THR A 232 20.76 1.66 -10.28
CA THR A 232 20.42 0.91 -9.05
C THR A 232 19.10 1.39 -8.42
N PRO A 233 18.47 0.60 -7.53
CA PRO A 233 17.27 1.04 -6.79
C PRO A 233 17.48 2.34 -6.00
N GLN A 234 18.69 2.57 -5.47
CA GLN A 234 19.07 3.77 -4.71
C GLN A 234 19.16 5.00 -5.60
N GLU A 235 19.57 4.83 -6.86
CA GLU A 235 19.67 5.92 -7.85
C GLU A 235 18.35 6.22 -8.55
N ALA A 236 17.30 5.41 -8.31
CA ALA A 236 16.00 5.54 -8.96
C ALA A 236 15.08 6.62 -8.36
N ASP A 237 15.56 7.49 -7.50
CA ASP A 237 14.73 8.50 -6.82
C ASP A 237 14.07 9.47 -7.81
N ASN A 238 14.87 10.03 -8.74
CA ASN A 238 14.33 10.91 -9.78
C ASN A 238 13.33 10.16 -10.69
N GLY A 239 13.64 8.93 -11.10
CA GLY A 239 12.73 8.09 -11.88
C GLY A 239 11.43 7.77 -11.13
N THR A 240 11.50 7.59 -9.80
CA THR A 240 10.32 7.43 -8.94
C THR A 240 9.46 8.70 -8.96
N THR A 241 10.06 9.88 -8.83
CA THR A 241 9.33 11.16 -8.86
C THR A 241 8.64 11.36 -10.21
N VAL A 242 9.33 11.11 -11.31
CA VAL A 242 8.75 11.17 -12.67
C VAL A 242 7.57 10.20 -12.82
N ALA A 243 7.73 8.95 -12.39
CA ALA A 243 6.67 7.96 -12.48
C ALA A 243 5.47 8.28 -11.57
N ASN A 244 5.69 8.82 -10.35
CA ASN A 244 4.63 9.34 -9.49
C ASN A 244 3.88 10.50 -10.13
N THR A 245 4.58 11.43 -10.78
CA THR A 245 3.96 12.54 -11.52
C THR A 245 3.06 12.02 -12.65
N ILE A 246 3.54 11.03 -13.41
CA ILE A 246 2.74 10.36 -14.44
C ILE A 246 1.51 9.67 -13.82
N ALA A 247 1.65 9.00 -12.68
CA ALA A 247 0.53 8.39 -11.97
C ALA A 247 -0.54 9.41 -11.57
N LEU A 248 -0.14 10.55 -11.02
CA LEU A 248 -1.05 11.64 -10.66
C LEU A 248 -1.81 12.18 -11.86
N LEU A 249 -1.12 12.44 -12.96
CA LEU A 249 -1.73 12.93 -14.22
C LEU A 249 -2.69 11.91 -14.84
N ASN A 250 -2.52 10.61 -14.54
CA ASN A 250 -3.39 9.53 -14.98
C ASN A 250 -4.41 9.10 -13.91
N GLY A 251 -4.65 9.90 -12.87
CA GLY A 251 -5.77 9.72 -11.95
C GLY A 251 -5.45 8.92 -10.67
N ALA A 252 -4.19 8.81 -10.23
CA ALA A 252 -3.90 8.25 -8.91
C ALA A 252 -4.42 9.15 -7.80
N ASP A 253 -5.12 8.56 -6.81
CA ASP A 253 -5.62 9.26 -5.63
C ASP A 253 -4.65 9.11 -4.43
N ILE A 254 -3.84 8.05 -4.40
CA ILE A 254 -2.89 7.78 -3.31
C ILE A 254 -1.55 7.37 -3.90
N LEU A 255 -0.48 8.03 -3.47
CA LEU A 255 0.90 7.63 -3.74
C LEU A 255 1.51 6.95 -2.52
N ARG A 256 1.82 5.64 -2.63
CA ARG A 256 2.52 4.88 -1.59
C ARG A 256 4.03 4.93 -1.81
N VAL A 257 4.75 5.61 -0.91
CA VAL A 257 6.17 5.99 -1.15
C VAL A 257 7.06 5.84 0.07
N HIS A 258 8.39 5.76 -0.18
CA HIS A 258 9.42 5.88 0.86
C HIS A 258 9.80 7.34 1.12
N ASP A 259 9.80 8.21 0.10
CA ASP A 259 10.19 9.62 0.18
C ASP A 259 8.92 10.49 0.09
N VAL A 260 8.39 10.83 1.27
CA VAL A 260 7.15 11.60 1.41
C VAL A 260 7.30 12.98 0.79
N LYS A 261 8.38 13.70 1.10
CA LYS A 261 8.60 15.08 0.63
C LYS A 261 8.52 15.20 -0.89
N LYS A 262 9.22 14.32 -1.62
CA LYS A 262 9.20 14.33 -3.10
C LYS A 262 7.83 14.03 -3.68
N ALA A 263 7.06 13.16 -3.02
CA ALA A 263 5.69 12.86 -3.45
C ALA A 263 4.74 14.03 -3.19
N ILE A 264 4.87 14.73 -2.06
CA ILE A 264 4.12 15.97 -1.76
C ILE A 264 4.46 17.06 -2.79
N GLU A 265 5.73 17.24 -3.14
CA GLU A 265 6.15 18.19 -4.19
C GLU A 265 5.51 17.86 -5.54
N ALA A 266 5.44 16.57 -5.92
CA ALA A 266 4.78 16.14 -7.15
C ALA A 266 3.27 16.43 -7.11
N ILE A 267 2.57 16.14 -6.01
CA ILE A 267 1.15 16.46 -5.83
C ILE A 267 0.93 17.97 -5.92
N THR A 268 1.74 18.77 -5.21
CA THR A 268 1.64 20.21 -5.21
C THR A 268 1.75 20.78 -6.63
N LEU A 269 2.73 20.33 -7.41
CA LEU A 269 2.91 20.83 -8.78
C LEU A 269 1.80 20.39 -9.72
N THR A 270 1.34 19.13 -9.62
CA THR A 270 0.26 18.63 -10.49
C THR A 270 -1.11 19.20 -10.15
N SER A 271 -1.34 19.70 -8.93
CA SER A 271 -2.60 20.35 -8.54
C SER A 271 -2.84 21.70 -9.24
N HIS A 272 -1.84 22.24 -9.94
CA HIS A 272 -1.95 23.47 -10.73
C HIS A 272 -2.25 23.22 -12.22
N LEU A 273 -2.36 21.95 -12.64
CA LEU A 273 -2.66 21.56 -14.01
C LEU A 273 -4.13 21.24 -14.19
#